data_5c4e198ab85763d65f6bf4b462b7f36b
#
_entry.id   5c4e198ab85763d65f6bf4b462b7f36b
#
_cell.length_a   1.000
_cell.length_b   1.000
_cell.length_c   1.000
_cell.angle_alpha   90.00
_cell.angle_beta   90.00
_cell.angle_gamma   90.00
#
_symmetry.space_group_name_H-M   'P 1'
#
loop_
_entity.id
_entity.type
_entity.pdbx_description
1 polymer ?
#
loop_
_entity_poly.entity_id
_entity_poly.type
_entity_poly.pdbx_seq_one_letter_code
_entity_poly.pdbx_strand_id
1 'polypeptide(L)'
;MDDTQIKSMLHQVVSSVVTQKYIYGAVFYVSSDDNSIDAISAAGDIQEDSRYFIASINKLFVSSIILRLVTRSKLSLHDKISKHLPDEIIQRLHIHKGKDYSYDLSIIHLMSQTSGLPCYLLDRQANGKKA
;
A
#
# COMPACT_ATOMS: atom_id res chain seq x y z
N MET A 1 -22.14 -24.03 -8.24
CA MET A 1 -20.90 -24.33 -8.99
C MET A 1 -20.01 -25.09 -8.03
N ASP A 2 -19.44 -26.22 -8.43
CA ASP A 2 -18.59 -27.03 -7.57
C ASP A 2 -17.22 -26.34 -7.37
N ASP A 3 -16.63 -26.51 -6.18
CA ASP A 3 -15.30 -25.97 -5.81
C ASP A 3 -14.21 -26.32 -6.83
N THR A 4 -14.27 -27.53 -7.39
CA THR A 4 -13.34 -27.99 -8.42
C THR A 4 -13.46 -27.18 -9.71
N GLN A 5 -14.68 -26.81 -10.09
CA GLN A 5 -14.93 -25.98 -11.28
C GLN A 5 -14.40 -24.56 -11.06
N ILE A 6 -14.62 -23.97 -9.87
CA ILE A 6 -14.14 -22.64 -9.53
C ILE A 6 -12.60 -22.60 -9.58
N LYS A 7 -11.93 -23.55 -8.95
CA LYS A 7 -10.46 -23.66 -8.98
C LYS A 7 -9.92 -23.84 -10.40
N SER A 8 -10.58 -24.66 -11.21
CA SER A 8 -10.18 -24.83 -12.61
C SER A 8 -10.31 -23.55 -13.42
N MET A 9 -11.41 -22.80 -13.25
CA MET A 9 -11.61 -21.52 -13.91
C MET A 9 -10.59 -20.48 -13.46
N LEU A 10 -10.32 -20.39 -12.15
CA LEU A 10 -9.29 -19.52 -11.61
C LEU A 10 -7.93 -19.84 -12.20
N HIS A 11 -7.59 -21.12 -12.25
CA HIS A 11 -6.31 -21.56 -12.82
C HIS A 11 -6.16 -21.18 -14.30
N GLN A 12 -7.22 -21.30 -15.09
CA GLN A 12 -7.22 -20.86 -16.49
C GLN A 12 -6.98 -19.35 -16.61
N VAL A 13 -7.66 -18.55 -15.76
CA VAL A 13 -7.49 -17.08 -15.75
C VAL A 13 -6.06 -16.72 -15.38
N VAL A 14 -5.55 -17.24 -14.26
CA VAL A 14 -4.21 -16.91 -13.77
C VAL A 14 -3.14 -17.36 -14.76
N SER A 15 -3.29 -18.56 -15.35
CA SER A 15 -2.38 -19.07 -16.38
C SER A 15 -2.36 -18.22 -17.64
N SER A 16 -3.51 -17.67 -18.04
CA SER A 16 -3.58 -16.75 -19.19
C SER A 16 -2.85 -15.42 -18.93
N VAL A 17 -2.85 -14.94 -17.68
CA VAL A 17 -2.17 -13.69 -17.31
C VAL A 17 -0.64 -13.84 -17.43
N VAL A 18 -0.07 -14.96 -17.00
CA VAL A 18 1.38 -15.18 -17.03
C VAL A 18 1.94 -15.44 -18.43
N THR A 19 1.08 -15.60 -19.45
CA THR A 19 1.54 -15.62 -20.85
C THR A 19 1.89 -14.24 -21.39
N GLN A 20 1.49 -13.17 -20.68
CA GLN A 20 1.76 -11.80 -21.11
C GLN A 20 3.22 -11.42 -20.84
N LYS A 21 3.77 -10.61 -21.73
CA LYS A 21 5.15 -10.13 -21.63
C LYS A 21 5.40 -9.39 -20.31
N TYR A 22 6.47 -9.72 -19.61
CA TYR A 22 6.89 -9.16 -18.32
C TYR A 22 6.04 -9.54 -17.10
N ILE A 23 5.12 -10.49 -17.22
CA ILE A 23 4.41 -11.07 -16.07
C ILE A 23 4.98 -12.46 -15.80
N TYR A 24 5.77 -12.59 -14.76
CA TYR A 24 6.49 -13.83 -14.41
C TYR A 24 5.71 -14.74 -13.50
N GLY A 25 4.77 -14.18 -12.74
CA GLY A 25 3.89 -14.94 -11.86
C GLY A 25 2.66 -14.14 -11.47
N ALA A 26 1.58 -14.84 -11.18
CA ALA A 26 0.33 -14.25 -10.72
C ALA A 26 -0.35 -15.18 -9.72
N VAL A 27 -1.00 -14.61 -8.72
CA VAL A 27 -1.87 -15.31 -7.78
C VAL A 27 -3.21 -14.57 -7.70
N PHE A 28 -4.29 -15.33 -7.66
CA PHE A 28 -5.63 -14.79 -7.55
C PHE A 28 -6.41 -15.55 -6.48
N TYR A 29 -7.03 -14.80 -5.57
CA TYR A 29 -7.85 -15.30 -4.49
C TYR A 29 -9.26 -14.73 -4.59
N VAL A 30 -10.25 -15.59 -4.43
CA VAL A 30 -11.66 -15.21 -4.42
C VAL A 30 -12.33 -15.83 -3.21
N SER A 31 -13.07 -15.03 -2.46
CA SER A 31 -13.95 -15.50 -1.39
C SER A 31 -15.31 -14.83 -1.46
N SER A 32 -16.36 -15.51 -1.01
CA SER A 32 -17.69 -14.94 -0.83
C SER A 32 -17.97 -14.69 0.66
N ASP A 33 -18.86 -13.73 0.95
CA ASP A 33 -19.22 -13.37 2.34
C ASP A 33 -19.85 -14.54 3.12
N ASP A 34 -20.52 -15.45 2.42
CA ASP A 34 -21.14 -16.64 2.99
C ASP A 34 -20.21 -17.86 3.08
N ASN A 35 -18.92 -17.67 2.72
CA ASN A 35 -17.90 -18.71 2.62
C ASN A 35 -18.26 -19.87 1.68
N SER A 36 -19.22 -19.69 0.78
CA SER A 36 -19.55 -20.70 -0.23
C SER A 36 -18.49 -20.79 -1.33
N ILE A 37 -17.66 -19.74 -1.47
CA ILE A 37 -16.50 -19.69 -2.35
C ILE A 37 -15.29 -19.29 -1.51
N ASP A 38 -14.26 -20.12 -1.53
CA ASP A 38 -12.95 -19.85 -0.96
C ASP A 38 -11.90 -20.56 -1.82
N ALA A 39 -11.39 -19.84 -2.81
CA ALA A 39 -10.51 -20.42 -3.81
C ALA A 39 -9.32 -19.52 -4.12
N ILE A 40 -8.16 -20.13 -4.21
CA ILE A 40 -6.90 -19.50 -4.61
C ILE A 40 -6.31 -20.28 -5.77
N SER A 41 -5.62 -19.60 -6.66
CA SER A 41 -4.82 -20.21 -7.70
C SER A 41 -3.62 -19.34 -8.06
N ALA A 42 -2.51 -19.97 -8.38
CA ALA A 42 -1.27 -19.33 -8.79
C ALA A 42 -0.74 -19.94 -10.08
N ALA A 43 0.04 -19.17 -10.83
CA ALA A 43 0.75 -19.65 -12.01
C ALA A 43 2.06 -18.85 -12.23
N GLY A 44 2.99 -19.42 -13.02
CA GLY A 44 4.31 -18.85 -13.28
C GLY A 44 5.27 -19.09 -12.10
N ASP A 45 6.12 -18.11 -11.81
CA ASP A 45 7.19 -18.22 -10.82
C ASP A 45 6.72 -17.99 -9.37
N ILE A 46 5.41 -17.96 -9.13
CA ILE A 46 4.80 -17.76 -7.81
C ILE A 46 3.87 -18.93 -7.49
N GLN A 47 3.75 -19.26 -6.21
CA GLN A 47 2.83 -20.27 -5.67
C GLN A 47 1.78 -19.59 -4.78
N GLU A 48 0.74 -20.34 -4.39
CA GLU A 48 -0.40 -19.83 -3.61
C GLU A 48 0.02 -19.27 -2.24
N ASP A 49 1.08 -19.82 -1.65
CA ASP A 49 1.65 -19.41 -0.36
C ASP A 49 2.89 -18.53 -0.48
N SER A 50 3.25 -18.10 -1.69
CA SER A 50 4.42 -17.25 -1.91
C SER A 50 4.28 -15.90 -1.23
N ARG A 51 5.36 -15.42 -0.64
CA ARG A 51 5.46 -14.06 -0.11
C ARG A 51 5.91 -13.11 -1.21
N TYR A 52 5.23 -11.99 -1.34
CA TYR A 52 5.57 -10.98 -2.34
C TYR A 52 5.38 -9.57 -1.80
N PHE A 53 6.02 -8.62 -2.47
CA PHE A 53 5.97 -7.21 -2.08
C PHE A 53 4.67 -6.57 -2.58
N ILE A 54 3.81 -6.14 -1.65
CA ILE A 54 2.49 -5.56 -1.96
C ILE A 54 2.52 -4.07 -2.29
N ALA A 55 3.70 -3.44 -2.24
CA ALA A 55 3.90 -2.02 -2.57
C ALA A 55 2.84 -1.10 -1.92
N SER A 56 2.20 -0.25 -2.72
CA SER A 56 1.22 0.75 -2.24
C SER A 56 -0.06 0.16 -1.64
N ILE A 57 -0.35 -1.12 -1.82
CA ILE A 57 -1.47 -1.78 -1.13
C ILE A 57 -1.29 -1.68 0.39
N ASN A 58 -0.04 -1.63 0.88
CA ASN A 58 0.26 -1.41 2.30
C ASN A 58 -0.38 -0.14 2.87
N LYS A 59 -0.58 0.90 2.06
CA LYS A 59 -1.24 2.15 2.50
C LYS A 59 -2.67 1.92 2.96
N LEU A 60 -3.38 0.95 2.37
CA LEU A 60 -4.73 0.57 2.80
C LEU A 60 -4.72 0.05 4.24
N PHE A 61 -3.78 -0.82 4.58
CA PHE A 61 -3.64 -1.36 5.95
C PHE A 61 -3.29 -0.25 6.95
N VAL A 62 -2.32 0.60 6.61
CA VAL A 62 -1.94 1.74 7.46
C VAL A 62 -3.12 2.67 7.67
N SER A 63 -3.84 3.04 6.61
CA SER A 63 -5.03 3.91 6.70
C SER A 63 -6.12 3.28 7.56
N SER A 64 -6.37 1.98 7.43
CA SER A 64 -7.34 1.25 8.25
C SER A 64 -6.97 1.27 9.74
N ILE A 65 -5.69 1.11 10.07
CA ILE A 65 -5.19 1.19 11.46
C ILE A 65 -5.39 2.61 12.00
N ILE A 66 -5.02 3.64 11.25
CA ILE A 66 -5.20 5.04 11.65
C ILE A 66 -6.69 5.34 11.91
N LEU A 67 -7.58 4.97 10.99
CA LEU A 67 -9.02 5.18 11.17
C LEU A 67 -9.57 4.44 12.40
N ARG A 68 -9.08 3.23 12.66
CA ARG A 68 -9.43 2.47 13.87
C ARG A 68 -8.95 3.16 15.16
N LEU A 69 -7.80 3.83 15.13
CA LEU A 69 -7.31 4.64 16.26
C LEU A 69 -8.17 5.90 16.43
N VAL A 70 -8.59 6.53 15.33
CA VAL A 70 -9.51 7.68 15.37
C VAL A 70 -10.86 7.29 15.99
N THR A 71 -11.48 6.19 15.56
CA THR A 71 -12.75 5.71 16.12
C THR A 71 -12.66 5.37 17.61
N ARG A 72 -11.46 5.05 18.10
CA ARG A 72 -11.18 4.79 19.52
C ARG A 72 -10.73 6.04 20.27
N SER A 73 -10.83 7.23 19.68
CA SER A 73 -10.39 8.51 20.26
C SER A 73 -8.91 8.50 20.72
N LYS A 74 -8.07 7.69 20.10
CA LYS A 74 -6.63 7.61 20.41
C LYS A 74 -5.81 8.66 19.67
N LEU A 75 -6.33 9.14 18.52
CA LEU A 75 -5.77 10.24 17.74
C LEU A 75 -6.86 10.92 16.92
N SER A 76 -6.56 12.10 16.39
CA SER A 76 -7.42 12.84 15.46
C SER A 76 -6.75 12.94 14.10
N LEU A 77 -7.52 12.90 13.01
CA LEU A 77 -6.99 13.16 11.66
C LEU A 77 -6.36 14.56 11.53
N HIS A 78 -6.82 15.51 12.35
CA HIS A 78 -6.29 16.89 12.37
C HIS A 78 -5.11 17.08 13.33
N ASP A 79 -4.71 16.05 14.09
CA ASP A 79 -3.50 16.13 14.89
C ASP A 79 -2.30 16.40 13.98
N LYS A 80 -1.42 17.31 14.42
CA LYS A 80 -0.11 17.50 13.78
C LYS A 80 0.74 16.26 13.98
N ILE A 81 1.49 15.84 12.97
CA ILE A 81 2.34 14.65 13.07
C ILE A 81 3.42 14.81 14.15
N SER A 82 3.83 16.06 14.43
CA SER A 82 4.77 16.40 15.52
C SER A 82 4.26 16.08 16.92
N LYS A 83 2.94 15.86 17.10
CA LYS A 83 2.37 15.37 18.36
C LYS A 83 2.72 13.90 18.62
N HIS A 84 3.02 13.14 17.59
CA HIS A 84 3.15 11.69 17.62
C HIS A 84 4.54 11.19 17.23
N LEU A 85 5.34 12.03 16.58
CA LEU A 85 6.67 11.68 16.12
C LEU A 85 7.70 12.61 16.76
N PRO A 86 8.91 12.11 17.06
CA PRO A 86 9.97 12.92 17.66
C PRO A 86 10.51 13.96 16.66
N ASP A 87 11.10 15.03 17.21
CA ASP A 87 11.62 16.17 16.46
C ASP A 87 12.66 15.79 15.41
N GLU A 88 13.48 14.77 15.70
CA GLU A 88 14.50 14.27 14.77
C GLU A 88 13.93 13.76 13.46
N ILE A 89 12.67 13.30 13.48
CA ILE A 89 11.94 12.85 12.27
C ILE A 89 11.24 14.03 11.60
N ILE A 90 10.74 14.99 12.39
CA ILE A 90 9.93 16.10 11.87
C ILE A 90 10.79 17.22 11.30
N GLN A 91 11.89 17.54 11.96
CA GLN A 91 12.75 18.67 11.60
C GLN A 91 13.20 18.59 10.12
N ARG A 92 12.89 19.65 9.36
CA ARG A 92 13.23 19.78 7.94
C ARG A 92 12.64 18.69 7.02
N LEU A 93 11.58 18.01 7.45
CA LEU A 93 10.89 16.99 6.67
C LEU A 93 10.23 17.58 5.41
N HIS A 94 9.70 18.81 5.49
CA HIS A 94 9.00 19.46 4.38
C HIS A 94 9.42 20.93 4.24
N ILE A 95 10.40 21.17 3.38
CA ILE A 95 10.86 22.53 3.03
C ILE A 95 10.37 22.86 1.61
N HIS A 96 9.59 23.92 1.47
CA HIS A 96 9.15 24.41 0.17
C HIS A 96 9.52 25.89 0.00
N LYS A 97 10.21 26.23 -1.10
CA LYS A 97 10.67 27.60 -1.40
C LYS A 97 11.37 28.28 -0.21
N GLY A 98 12.22 27.54 0.49
CA GLY A 98 13.01 28.04 1.61
C GLY A 98 12.27 28.15 2.95
N LYS A 99 10.95 27.86 2.98
CA LYS A 99 10.16 27.86 4.22
C LYS A 99 9.93 26.42 4.67
N ASP A 100 10.10 26.20 5.98
CA ASP A 100 9.85 24.91 6.62
C ASP A 100 8.37 24.79 7.02
N TYR A 101 7.67 23.78 6.47
CA TYR A 101 6.29 23.44 6.74
C TYR A 101 6.14 22.12 7.51
N SER A 102 7.24 21.56 8.00
CA SER A 102 7.27 20.24 8.63
C SER A 102 6.28 20.14 9.79
N TYR A 103 6.22 21.17 10.62
CA TYR A 103 5.30 21.23 11.78
C TYR A 103 3.85 21.58 11.42
N ASP A 104 3.59 21.94 10.17
CA ASP A 104 2.23 22.18 9.66
C ASP A 104 1.55 20.91 9.17
N LEU A 105 2.31 19.85 8.96
CA LEU A 105 1.80 18.55 8.51
C LEU A 105 0.88 17.93 9.54
N SER A 106 -0.24 17.39 9.09
CA SER A 106 -1.21 16.66 9.90
C SER A 106 -1.40 15.24 9.37
N ILE A 107 -1.99 14.37 10.18
CA ILE A 107 -2.28 12.99 9.81
C ILE A 107 -3.14 12.93 8.54
N ILE A 108 -4.14 13.81 8.42
CA ILE A 108 -4.99 13.82 7.22
C ILE A 108 -4.20 14.18 5.95
N HIS A 109 -3.20 15.06 6.02
CA HIS A 109 -2.36 15.38 4.86
C HIS A 109 -1.60 14.15 4.35
N LEU A 110 -1.12 13.29 5.26
CA LEU A 110 -0.44 12.06 4.87
C LEU A 110 -1.42 11.03 4.30
N MET A 111 -2.56 10.83 4.95
CA MET A 111 -3.56 9.85 4.52
C MET A 111 -4.19 10.18 3.17
N SER A 112 -4.46 11.47 2.91
CA SER A 112 -5.04 11.94 1.64
C SER A 112 -4.00 12.17 0.53
N GLN A 113 -2.71 11.92 0.79
CA GLN A 113 -1.60 12.14 -0.16
C GLN A 113 -1.46 13.62 -0.58
N THR A 114 -1.85 14.56 0.30
CA THR A 114 -1.79 16.01 0.04
C THR A 114 -0.71 16.72 0.85
N SER A 115 0.22 15.96 1.42
CA SER A 115 1.29 16.51 2.28
C SER A 115 2.32 17.36 1.54
N GLY A 116 2.47 17.19 0.22
CA GLY A 116 3.55 17.82 -0.55
C GLY A 116 4.94 17.23 -0.28
N LEU A 117 5.04 16.15 0.49
CA LEU A 117 6.32 15.46 0.68
C LEU A 117 6.83 14.84 -0.62
N PRO A 118 8.14 14.89 -0.87
CA PRO A 118 8.73 14.30 -2.07
C PRO A 118 8.55 12.77 -2.09
N CYS A 119 8.43 12.22 -3.29
CA CYS A 119 8.36 10.78 -3.47
C CYS A 119 9.76 10.21 -3.66
N TYR A 120 10.25 9.43 -2.71
CA TYR A 120 11.60 8.85 -2.77
C TYR A 120 11.87 7.96 -4.00
N LEU A 121 10.81 7.46 -4.65
CA LEU A 121 10.93 6.67 -5.88
C LEU A 121 11.02 7.54 -7.15
N LEU A 122 10.34 8.69 -7.15
CA LEU A 122 10.16 9.53 -8.34
C LEU A 122 11.02 10.78 -8.32
N ASP A 123 11.31 11.32 -7.15
CA ASP A 123 12.15 12.48 -7.00
C ASP A 123 13.61 12.08 -7.14
N ARG A 124 14.13 12.26 -8.36
CA ARG A 124 15.58 12.24 -8.55
C ARG A 124 16.15 13.39 -7.73
N GLN A 125 17.08 13.09 -6.84
CA GLN A 125 17.81 14.13 -6.13
C GLN A 125 18.32 15.15 -7.15
N ALA A 126 18.12 16.43 -6.88
CA ALA A 126 18.47 17.56 -7.74
C ALA A 126 19.96 17.54 -8.20
N ASN A 127 20.78 16.67 -7.61
CA ASN A 127 22.23 16.55 -7.84
C ASN A 127 22.62 15.32 -8.68
N GLY A 128 21.68 14.62 -9.33
CA GLY A 128 21.99 13.55 -10.28
C GLY A 128 22.69 12.31 -9.70
N LYS A 129 22.86 12.22 -8.39
CA LYS A 129 23.39 11.02 -7.74
C LYS A 129 22.25 10.04 -7.48
N LYS A 130 22.35 8.83 -8.07
CA LYS A 130 21.51 7.69 -7.68
C LYS A 130 21.80 7.35 -6.21
N ALA A 131 20.73 7.15 -5.45
CA ALA A 131 20.82 6.53 -4.14
C ALA A 131 21.35 5.09 -4.27
#